data_581b292003c21f7345b1c65899665538
#
_entry.id   581b292003c21f7345b1c65899665538
#
_cell.length_a   1.000
_cell.length_b   1.000
_cell.length_c   1.000
_cell.angle_alpha   90.00
_cell.angle_beta   90.00
_cell.angle_gamma   90.00
#
_symmetry.space_group_name_H-M   'P 1'
#
loop_
_entity.id
_entity.type
_entity.pdbx_description
1 polymer ?
#
loop_
_entity_poly.entity_id
_entity_poly.type
_entity_poly.pdbx_seq_one_letter_code
_entity_poly.pdbx_strand_id
1 'polypeptide(L)'
;MNTFYKVLNNKSATERSLRMGICCVLAAAVLIVYWQVQYYDFIDFDDNIYIIENTQLQSGLTYKGLTWAFTTTHTTNWHPLTWLSLMFDYELYGLNPAGYHWTNIVFHLVNTVLLFLFLKRVTGEAAKSAFVAALFAIHPLNVESVAWVAERKNVLSTFFWILTMLAYVLYVEVPGFVRYALIVISFALGLTTKPVLVTLPFVLLLLDYWPLNRFPSGTAVGRGAGSRWSGISPLVYEKIPLFLLSCASCIITFCVAKSGGAVRSLATFPFDVRMANASVSYMRYLEKMVWPQNLAIFYPYEGIIIPWKVVVSCLLIAVFTAFVFSASRRFRYLPVGWLWYLGTMVPVIGLVQVGFHAMADRYAYIPLIGIFLIVSWGIADILERFHVRKALIMLSVGVIVVLLSVFSWRQVQHWQNSVTIFQHALNVTKRNYQAHQGMGNVFLNRGDFNGAIGQYIEALRFKPDHAEAMNNLGMVLMYQGRFAEAMKQYQEALRIKPNQAKVHNNIGVLLAKQGNVEGAIAQFRKALRDDPDFAGARRNLLVAEQVREVALKQKAH
;
A
#
# COMPACT_ATOMS: atom_id res chain seq x y z
N MET A 1 -13.28 -49.87 -22.88
CA MET A 1 -12.59 -49.32 -21.69
C MET A 1 -11.36 -48.46 -22.06
N ASN A 2 -10.44 -48.92 -22.90
CA ASN A 2 -9.23 -48.16 -23.31
C ASN A 2 -9.48 -46.82 -24.02
N THR A 3 -10.53 -46.70 -24.83
CA THR A 3 -10.85 -45.45 -25.56
C THR A 3 -11.39 -44.36 -24.63
N PHE A 4 -12.19 -44.73 -23.62
CA PHE A 4 -12.73 -43.79 -22.62
C PHE A 4 -11.64 -43.24 -21.72
N TYR A 5 -10.68 -44.07 -21.26
CA TYR A 5 -9.51 -43.63 -20.50
C TYR A 5 -8.57 -42.72 -21.32
N LYS A 6 -8.39 -43.00 -22.64
CA LYS A 6 -7.61 -42.11 -23.53
C LYS A 6 -8.29 -40.74 -23.72
N VAL A 7 -9.61 -40.70 -23.85
CA VAL A 7 -10.38 -39.45 -23.99
C VAL A 7 -10.33 -38.62 -22.70
N LEU A 8 -10.43 -39.25 -21.51
CA LEU A 8 -10.33 -38.58 -20.23
C LEU A 8 -8.90 -38.05 -19.99
N ASN A 9 -7.88 -38.84 -20.31
CA ASN A 9 -6.47 -38.41 -20.19
C ASN A 9 -6.15 -37.28 -21.18
N ASN A 10 -6.66 -37.30 -22.40
CA ASN A 10 -6.46 -36.20 -23.34
C ASN A 10 -7.17 -34.91 -22.89
N LYS A 11 -8.39 -34.98 -22.35
CA LYS A 11 -9.06 -33.79 -21.78
C LYS A 11 -8.26 -33.20 -20.63
N SER A 12 -7.77 -34.04 -19.72
CA SER A 12 -6.95 -33.56 -18.58
C SER A 12 -5.61 -32.95 -19.03
N ALA A 13 -4.98 -33.53 -20.07
CA ALA A 13 -3.75 -33.01 -20.66
C ALA A 13 -3.98 -31.64 -21.34
N THR A 14 -5.06 -31.51 -22.11
CA THR A 14 -5.44 -30.27 -22.80
C THR A 14 -5.77 -29.16 -21.81
N GLU A 15 -6.51 -29.47 -20.73
CA GLU A 15 -6.80 -28.49 -19.67
C GLU A 15 -5.55 -28.06 -18.89
N ARG A 16 -4.61 -28.97 -18.66
CA ARG A 16 -3.33 -28.65 -18.03
C ARG A 16 -2.49 -27.75 -18.93
N SER A 17 -2.39 -28.06 -20.22
CA SER A 17 -1.69 -27.25 -21.21
C SER A 17 -2.28 -25.83 -21.33
N LEU A 18 -3.61 -25.72 -21.42
CA LEU A 18 -4.30 -24.42 -21.45
C LEU A 18 -4.01 -23.59 -20.19
N ARG A 19 -4.07 -24.21 -19.01
CA ARG A 19 -3.76 -23.54 -17.73
C ARG A 19 -2.32 -23.05 -17.69
N MET A 20 -1.35 -23.87 -18.10
CA MET A 20 0.05 -23.48 -18.19
C MET A 20 0.24 -22.33 -19.18
N GLY A 21 -0.37 -22.41 -20.36
CA GLY A 21 -0.32 -21.34 -21.37
C GLY A 21 -0.82 -19.99 -20.82
N ILE A 22 -1.97 -20.00 -20.10
CA ILE A 22 -2.50 -18.80 -19.47
C ILE A 22 -1.51 -18.25 -18.41
N CYS A 23 -0.96 -19.12 -17.55
CA CYS A 23 0.03 -18.67 -16.55
C CYS A 23 1.27 -18.04 -17.21
N CYS A 24 1.78 -18.63 -18.30
CA CYS A 24 2.91 -18.07 -19.04
C CYS A 24 2.58 -16.70 -19.66
N VAL A 25 1.39 -16.55 -20.25
CA VAL A 25 0.95 -15.26 -20.83
C VAL A 25 0.80 -14.19 -19.75
N LEU A 26 0.20 -14.52 -18.61
CA LEU A 26 0.09 -13.58 -17.47
C LEU A 26 1.46 -13.19 -16.92
N ALA A 27 2.37 -14.16 -16.77
CA ALA A 27 3.74 -13.88 -16.33
C ALA A 27 4.47 -12.99 -17.34
N ALA A 28 4.36 -13.28 -18.64
CA ALA A 28 4.94 -12.45 -19.68
C ALA A 28 4.38 -11.02 -19.67
N ALA A 29 3.08 -10.83 -19.46
CA ALA A 29 2.46 -9.52 -19.38
C ALA A 29 3.03 -8.69 -18.20
N VAL A 30 3.19 -9.29 -17.01
CA VAL A 30 3.83 -8.63 -15.86
C VAL A 30 5.28 -8.25 -16.21
N LEU A 31 6.07 -9.20 -16.72
CA LEU A 31 7.47 -8.95 -17.05
C LEU A 31 7.62 -7.86 -18.11
N ILE A 32 6.81 -7.86 -19.16
CA ILE A 32 6.85 -6.83 -20.20
C ILE A 32 6.56 -5.44 -19.60
N VAL A 33 5.51 -5.29 -18.83
CA VAL A 33 5.10 -3.99 -18.27
C VAL A 33 6.14 -3.45 -17.29
N TYR A 34 6.70 -4.30 -16.42
CA TYR A 34 7.56 -3.87 -15.32
C TYR A 34 9.07 -4.08 -15.57
N TRP A 35 9.48 -4.59 -16.75
CA TRP A 35 10.89 -4.87 -17.08
C TRP A 35 11.83 -3.70 -16.81
N GLN A 36 11.38 -2.49 -17.07
CA GLN A 36 12.18 -1.28 -16.98
C GLN A 36 12.58 -0.89 -15.54
N VAL A 37 11.86 -1.37 -14.50
CA VAL A 37 12.14 -0.95 -13.10
C VAL A 37 13.49 -1.46 -12.57
N GLN A 38 14.12 -2.44 -13.22
CA GLN A 38 15.46 -2.91 -12.86
C GLN A 38 16.56 -1.84 -13.04
N TYR A 39 16.24 -0.77 -13.79
CA TYR A 39 17.14 0.36 -14.02
C TYR A 39 16.81 1.58 -13.18
N TYR A 40 15.89 1.44 -12.22
CA TYR A 40 15.33 2.53 -11.45
C TYR A 40 16.03 2.67 -10.10
N ASP A 41 16.07 3.92 -9.62
CA ASP A 41 16.64 4.26 -8.32
C ASP A 41 15.61 4.10 -7.20
N PHE A 42 16.09 4.13 -5.96
CA PHE A 42 15.23 4.36 -4.80
C PHE A 42 14.59 5.75 -4.86
N ILE A 43 13.35 5.86 -4.40
CA ILE A 43 12.60 7.13 -4.35
C ILE A 43 12.82 7.81 -3.00
N ASP A 44 13.25 9.08 -3.03
CA ASP A 44 13.41 9.92 -1.83
C ASP A 44 12.06 10.37 -1.26
N PHE A 45 11.30 9.39 -0.79
CA PHE A 45 10.02 9.58 -0.11
C PHE A 45 9.95 8.68 1.13
N ASP A 46 9.89 7.37 0.96
CA ASP A 46 9.95 6.40 2.06
C ASP A 46 11.18 5.46 1.93
N ASP A 47 11.72 5.23 0.72
CA ASP A 47 12.79 4.24 0.51
C ASP A 47 14.07 4.59 1.27
N ASN A 48 14.39 5.88 1.44
CA ASN A 48 15.53 6.28 2.28
C ASN A 48 15.35 5.91 3.73
N ILE A 49 14.16 6.13 4.30
CA ILE A 49 13.89 5.84 5.72
C ILE A 49 13.78 4.33 5.93
N TYR A 50 13.21 3.61 4.96
CA TYR A 50 13.06 2.16 5.03
C TYR A 50 14.38 1.42 4.83
N ILE A 51 15.25 1.88 3.90
CA ILE A 51 16.39 1.12 3.39
C ILE A 51 17.72 1.86 3.57
N ILE A 52 17.85 3.06 2.97
CA ILE A 52 19.15 3.74 2.84
C ILE A 52 19.68 4.25 4.18
N GLU A 53 18.82 4.87 5.00
CA GLU A 53 19.19 5.41 6.32
C GLU A 53 19.00 4.40 7.45
N ASN A 54 18.44 3.22 7.18
CA ASN A 54 18.08 2.24 8.21
C ASN A 54 19.23 1.27 8.51
N THR A 55 20.10 1.66 9.41
CA THR A 55 21.24 0.83 9.84
C THR A 55 20.83 -0.49 10.51
N GLN A 56 19.65 -0.57 11.11
CA GLN A 56 19.14 -1.81 11.70
C GLN A 56 18.72 -2.81 10.60
N LEU A 57 18.08 -2.34 9.53
CA LEU A 57 17.79 -3.16 8.35
C LEU A 57 19.09 -3.65 7.70
N GLN A 58 20.08 -2.77 7.58
CA GLN A 58 21.39 -3.08 7.00
C GLN A 58 22.24 -4.04 7.87
N SER A 59 21.81 -4.33 9.10
CA SER A 59 22.43 -5.41 9.88
C SER A 59 22.05 -6.82 9.39
N GLY A 60 21.13 -6.92 8.44
CA GLY A 60 20.69 -8.16 7.83
C GLY A 60 19.87 -9.07 8.76
N LEU A 61 19.75 -10.36 8.38
CA LEU A 61 18.99 -11.39 9.11
C LEU A 61 19.75 -11.95 10.34
N THR A 62 20.37 -11.06 11.11
CA THR A 62 21.01 -11.42 12.37
C THR A 62 19.99 -11.58 13.49
N TYR A 63 20.38 -12.21 14.62
CA TYR A 63 19.51 -12.29 15.80
C TYR A 63 19.03 -10.89 16.26
N LYS A 64 19.93 -9.89 16.21
CA LYS A 64 19.61 -8.49 16.54
C LYS A 64 18.60 -7.92 15.54
N GLY A 65 18.79 -8.13 14.23
CA GLY A 65 17.88 -7.72 13.17
C GLY A 65 16.49 -8.36 13.32
N LEU A 66 16.43 -9.67 13.60
CA LEU A 66 15.18 -10.38 13.87
C LEU A 66 14.44 -9.77 15.07
N THR A 67 15.12 -9.60 16.21
CA THR A 67 14.52 -9.00 17.41
C THR A 67 14.00 -7.59 17.11
N TRP A 68 14.79 -6.77 16.42
CA TRP A 68 14.38 -5.43 16.02
C TRP A 68 13.13 -5.45 15.14
N ALA A 69 13.06 -6.32 14.13
CA ALA A 69 11.92 -6.40 13.23
C ALA A 69 10.59 -6.64 13.96
N PHE A 70 10.59 -7.44 15.02
CA PHE A 70 9.38 -7.75 15.81
C PHE A 70 9.07 -6.71 16.88
N THR A 71 10.03 -5.94 17.35
CA THR A 71 9.86 -4.97 18.46
C THR A 71 9.77 -3.53 17.99
N THR A 72 10.21 -3.23 16.77
CA THR A 72 10.25 -1.86 16.27
C THR A 72 8.87 -1.32 15.90
N THR A 73 8.69 -0.02 16.15
CA THR A 73 7.59 0.80 15.65
C THR A 73 8.09 1.86 14.66
N HIS A 74 9.25 1.60 14.05
CA HIS A 74 9.87 2.50 13.08
C HIS A 74 8.88 2.85 11.96
N THR A 75 8.87 4.08 11.49
CA THR A 75 7.89 4.62 10.52
C THR A 75 6.42 4.54 11.00
N THR A 76 6.18 4.47 12.32
CA THR A 76 4.83 4.41 12.92
C THR A 76 3.99 3.20 12.48
N ASN A 77 4.66 2.12 12.09
CA ASN A 77 4.06 0.86 11.64
C ASN A 77 4.67 -0.32 12.37
N TRP A 78 3.86 -1.37 12.57
CA TRP A 78 4.32 -2.67 13.02
C TRP A 78 4.10 -3.68 11.90
N HIS A 79 5.18 -4.03 11.17
CA HIS A 79 5.14 -4.93 10.03
C HIS A 79 6.42 -5.79 9.94
N PRO A 80 6.64 -6.65 10.96
CA PRO A 80 7.88 -7.41 11.09
C PRO A 80 8.26 -8.21 9.84
N LEU A 81 7.30 -8.88 9.19
CA LEU A 81 7.62 -9.70 8.03
C LEU A 81 8.03 -8.87 6.80
N THR A 82 7.54 -7.63 6.70
CA THR A 82 8.03 -6.68 5.68
C THR A 82 9.48 -6.32 5.94
N TRP A 83 9.86 -6.03 7.20
CA TRP A 83 11.25 -5.77 7.56
C TRP A 83 12.15 -6.97 7.24
N LEU A 84 11.73 -8.18 7.59
CA LEU A 84 12.50 -9.40 7.28
C LEU A 84 12.68 -9.60 5.77
N SER A 85 11.64 -9.32 4.97
CA SER A 85 11.73 -9.38 3.51
C SER A 85 12.73 -8.37 2.94
N LEU A 86 12.78 -7.14 3.49
CA LEU A 86 13.74 -6.13 3.06
C LEU A 86 15.17 -6.42 3.56
N MET A 87 15.32 -6.99 4.77
CA MET A 87 16.61 -7.48 5.26
C MET A 87 17.16 -8.60 4.38
N PHE A 88 16.30 -9.51 3.93
CA PHE A 88 16.68 -10.57 3.01
C PHE A 88 17.17 -10.00 1.66
N ASP A 89 16.48 -8.97 1.14
CA ASP A 89 16.97 -8.28 -0.07
C ASP A 89 18.31 -7.60 0.18
N TYR A 90 18.52 -7.01 1.37
CA TYR A 90 19.81 -6.41 1.71
C TYR A 90 20.95 -7.43 1.75
N GLU A 91 20.72 -8.63 2.31
CA GLU A 91 21.69 -9.72 2.30
C GLU A 91 22.09 -10.15 0.87
N LEU A 92 21.12 -10.16 -0.05
CA LEU A 92 21.35 -10.61 -1.42
C LEU A 92 21.95 -9.52 -2.33
N TYR A 93 21.53 -8.28 -2.14
CA TYR A 93 21.75 -7.21 -3.11
C TYR A 93 22.46 -5.98 -2.53
N GLY A 94 22.70 -5.92 -1.21
CA GLY A 94 23.19 -4.72 -0.55
C GLY A 94 22.22 -3.55 -0.74
N LEU A 95 22.73 -2.41 -1.19
CA LEU A 95 21.93 -1.22 -1.53
C LEU A 95 21.68 -1.08 -3.04
N ASN A 96 21.74 -2.18 -3.81
CA ASN A 96 21.40 -2.14 -5.23
C ASN A 96 19.87 -2.14 -5.43
N PRO A 97 19.24 -1.04 -5.89
CA PRO A 97 17.78 -0.93 -5.99
C PRO A 97 17.16 -1.96 -6.94
N ALA A 98 17.89 -2.39 -7.97
CA ALA A 98 17.40 -3.36 -8.95
C ALA A 98 16.91 -4.66 -8.29
N GLY A 99 17.63 -5.17 -7.26
CA GLY A 99 17.26 -6.39 -6.56
C GLY A 99 15.92 -6.24 -5.82
N TYR A 100 15.71 -5.12 -5.14
CA TYR A 100 14.46 -4.82 -4.43
C TYR A 100 13.28 -4.69 -5.39
N HIS A 101 13.46 -4.03 -6.52
CA HIS A 101 12.44 -3.94 -7.56
C HIS A 101 12.08 -5.33 -8.11
N TRP A 102 13.09 -6.18 -8.38
CA TRP A 102 12.85 -7.55 -8.84
C TRP A 102 12.03 -8.36 -7.85
N THR A 103 12.32 -8.25 -6.56
CA THR A 103 11.54 -8.95 -5.53
C THR A 103 10.07 -8.52 -5.54
N ASN A 104 9.78 -7.22 -5.72
CA ASN A 104 8.39 -6.74 -5.87
C ASN A 104 7.70 -7.30 -7.11
N ILE A 105 8.41 -7.33 -8.26
CA ILE A 105 7.88 -7.91 -9.52
C ILE A 105 7.57 -9.39 -9.33
N VAL A 106 8.46 -10.15 -8.71
CA VAL A 106 8.27 -11.58 -8.45
C VAL A 106 7.02 -11.82 -7.59
N PHE A 107 6.85 -11.05 -6.50
CA PHE A 107 5.62 -11.14 -5.69
C PHE A 107 4.38 -10.77 -6.50
N HIS A 108 4.41 -9.73 -7.32
CA HIS A 108 3.27 -9.34 -8.15
C HIS A 108 2.94 -10.40 -9.21
N LEU A 109 3.94 -10.98 -9.85
CA LEU A 109 3.80 -12.08 -10.79
C LEU A 109 3.17 -13.30 -10.12
N VAL A 110 3.69 -13.71 -8.96
CA VAL A 110 3.16 -14.83 -8.18
C VAL A 110 1.72 -14.54 -7.75
N ASN A 111 1.42 -13.34 -7.28
CA ASN A 111 0.07 -12.91 -6.91
C ASN A 111 -0.90 -13.02 -8.11
N THR A 112 -0.46 -12.59 -9.29
CA THR A 112 -1.25 -12.67 -10.53
C THR A 112 -1.58 -14.11 -10.90
N VAL A 113 -0.59 -14.98 -10.88
CA VAL A 113 -0.77 -16.41 -11.21
C VAL A 113 -1.62 -17.10 -10.14
N LEU A 114 -1.37 -16.85 -8.86
CA LEU A 114 -2.16 -17.43 -7.77
C LEU A 114 -3.61 -16.95 -7.81
N LEU A 115 -3.86 -15.68 -8.14
CA LEU A 115 -5.21 -15.13 -8.30
C LEU A 115 -5.97 -15.85 -9.43
N PHE A 116 -5.32 -16.06 -10.58
CA PHE A 116 -5.89 -16.84 -11.68
C PHE A 116 -6.23 -18.27 -11.23
N LEU A 117 -5.28 -18.95 -10.62
CA LEU A 117 -5.45 -20.34 -10.17
C LEU A 117 -6.55 -20.47 -9.11
N PHE A 118 -6.61 -19.53 -8.16
CA PHE A 118 -7.66 -19.44 -7.15
C PHE A 118 -9.04 -19.29 -7.82
N LEU A 119 -9.20 -18.25 -8.65
CA LEU A 119 -10.50 -17.98 -9.29
C LEU A 119 -10.95 -19.13 -10.20
N LYS A 120 -10.03 -19.69 -11.00
CA LYS A 120 -10.35 -20.87 -11.81
C LYS A 120 -10.79 -22.06 -10.96
N ARG A 121 -10.14 -22.29 -9.80
CA ARG A 121 -10.48 -23.41 -8.90
C ARG A 121 -11.89 -23.28 -8.34
N VAL A 122 -12.26 -22.08 -7.87
CA VAL A 122 -13.54 -21.87 -7.19
C VAL A 122 -14.71 -21.65 -8.12
N THR A 123 -14.47 -21.18 -9.35
CA THR A 123 -15.54 -20.86 -10.31
C THR A 123 -15.65 -21.86 -11.47
N GLY A 124 -14.58 -22.59 -11.77
CA GLY A 124 -14.46 -23.42 -12.98
C GLY A 124 -14.20 -22.65 -14.29
N GLU A 125 -14.33 -21.31 -14.28
CA GLU A 125 -14.36 -20.43 -15.45
C GLU A 125 -12.94 -19.92 -15.80
N ALA A 126 -12.22 -20.63 -16.66
CA ALA A 126 -10.83 -20.30 -16.99
C ALA A 126 -10.67 -18.93 -17.67
N ALA A 127 -11.51 -18.61 -18.68
CA ALA A 127 -11.40 -17.36 -19.44
C ALA A 127 -11.73 -16.12 -18.59
N LYS A 128 -12.83 -16.17 -17.82
CA LYS A 128 -13.24 -15.08 -16.93
C LYS A 128 -12.18 -14.85 -15.84
N SER A 129 -11.65 -15.94 -15.26
CA SER A 129 -10.58 -15.88 -14.25
C SER A 129 -9.27 -15.32 -14.80
N ALA A 130 -8.91 -15.70 -16.03
CA ALA A 130 -7.73 -15.17 -16.71
C ALA A 130 -7.86 -13.68 -16.99
N PHE A 131 -9.06 -13.21 -17.36
CA PHE A 131 -9.30 -11.78 -17.61
C PHE A 131 -9.19 -10.96 -16.32
N VAL A 132 -9.74 -11.42 -15.19
CA VAL A 132 -9.54 -10.76 -13.86
C VAL A 132 -8.06 -10.69 -13.52
N ALA A 133 -7.31 -11.79 -13.66
CA ALA A 133 -5.90 -11.83 -13.37
C ALA A 133 -5.08 -10.95 -14.34
N ALA A 134 -5.47 -10.85 -15.60
CA ALA A 134 -4.84 -9.94 -16.56
C ALA A 134 -5.08 -8.47 -16.19
N LEU A 135 -6.32 -8.09 -15.83
CA LEU A 135 -6.60 -6.74 -15.33
C LEU A 135 -5.77 -6.44 -14.08
N PHE A 136 -5.69 -7.37 -13.14
CA PHE A 136 -4.86 -7.22 -11.94
C PHE A 136 -3.36 -7.07 -12.28
N ALA A 137 -2.86 -7.84 -13.23
CA ALA A 137 -1.45 -7.84 -13.67
C ALA A 137 -1.00 -6.49 -14.25
N ILE A 138 -1.86 -5.87 -15.06
CA ILE A 138 -1.46 -4.77 -15.95
C ILE A 138 -2.23 -3.46 -15.71
N HIS A 139 -3.04 -3.35 -14.67
CA HIS A 139 -3.80 -2.12 -14.44
C HIS A 139 -2.90 -1.00 -13.90
N PRO A 140 -2.93 0.24 -14.44
CA PRO A 140 -2.07 1.34 -14.01
C PRO A 140 -2.16 1.70 -12.53
N LEU A 141 -3.32 1.52 -11.87
CA LEU A 141 -3.48 1.71 -10.42
C LEU A 141 -2.63 0.77 -9.57
N ASN A 142 -2.14 -0.33 -10.13
CA ASN A 142 -1.29 -1.28 -9.42
C ASN A 142 0.20 -0.93 -9.50
N VAL A 143 0.57 0.04 -10.37
CA VAL A 143 1.96 0.42 -10.61
C VAL A 143 2.63 0.93 -9.34
N GLU A 144 1.98 1.77 -8.55
CA GLU A 144 2.52 2.28 -7.27
C GLU A 144 2.89 1.14 -6.32
N SER A 145 2.05 0.10 -6.22
CA SER A 145 2.29 -1.06 -5.35
C SER A 145 3.47 -1.94 -5.79
N VAL A 146 3.81 -1.93 -7.08
CA VAL A 146 4.84 -2.81 -7.65
C VAL A 146 6.15 -2.08 -7.87
N ALA A 147 6.11 -0.89 -8.48
CA ALA A 147 7.28 -0.12 -8.84
C ALA A 147 7.94 0.57 -7.63
N TRP A 148 7.19 0.92 -6.60
CA TRP A 148 7.73 1.53 -5.40
C TRP A 148 8.25 0.47 -4.41
N VAL A 149 9.53 0.54 -4.06
CA VAL A 149 10.18 -0.48 -3.20
C VAL A 149 9.56 -0.52 -1.79
N ALA A 150 9.29 0.62 -1.16
CA ALA A 150 8.66 0.70 0.16
C ALA A 150 7.24 0.10 0.21
N GLU A 151 6.57 -0.11 -0.93
CA GLU A 151 5.30 -0.82 -1.01
C GLU A 151 5.46 -2.35 -1.11
N ARG A 152 6.64 -2.92 -0.80
CA ARG A 152 6.85 -4.34 -0.51
C ARG A 152 5.73 -4.91 0.35
N LYS A 153 5.31 -4.14 1.34
CA LYS A 153 4.19 -4.47 2.24
C LYS A 153 2.89 -4.78 1.50
N ASN A 154 2.62 -4.16 0.34
CA ASN A 154 1.40 -4.42 -0.45
C ASN A 154 1.47 -5.74 -1.19
N VAL A 155 2.54 -5.96 -1.98
CA VAL A 155 2.67 -7.17 -2.78
C VAL A 155 2.84 -8.40 -1.91
N LEU A 156 3.59 -8.31 -0.80
CA LEU A 156 3.79 -9.38 0.17
C LEU A 156 2.51 -9.69 0.95
N SER A 157 1.77 -8.69 1.40
CA SER A 157 0.49 -8.92 2.10
C SER A 157 -0.55 -9.56 1.19
N THR A 158 -0.60 -9.18 -0.08
CA THR A 158 -1.50 -9.77 -1.07
C THR A 158 -1.13 -11.22 -1.37
N PHE A 159 0.14 -11.57 -1.36
CA PHE A 159 0.59 -12.96 -1.44
C PHE A 159 -0.05 -13.81 -0.34
N PHE A 160 0.05 -13.37 0.92
CA PHE A 160 -0.59 -14.08 2.03
C PHE A 160 -2.12 -14.02 2.00
N TRP A 161 -2.70 -12.93 1.47
CA TRP A 161 -4.13 -12.83 1.22
C TRP A 161 -4.62 -13.97 0.33
N ILE A 162 -3.99 -14.14 -0.84
CA ILE A 162 -4.39 -15.18 -1.80
C ILE A 162 -4.07 -16.59 -1.27
N LEU A 163 -2.94 -16.77 -0.58
CA LEU A 163 -2.62 -18.05 0.06
C LEU A 163 -3.67 -18.44 1.11
N THR A 164 -4.13 -17.48 1.93
CA THR A 164 -5.18 -17.73 2.92
C THR A 164 -6.49 -18.14 2.24
N MET A 165 -6.87 -17.47 1.14
CA MET A 165 -8.06 -17.86 0.36
C MET A 165 -7.91 -19.26 -0.26
N LEU A 166 -6.74 -19.59 -0.79
CA LEU A 166 -6.46 -20.94 -1.32
C LEU A 166 -6.52 -22.00 -0.22
N ALA A 167 -5.89 -21.75 0.92
CA ALA A 167 -5.96 -22.65 2.08
C ALA A 167 -7.39 -22.84 2.55
N TYR A 168 -8.19 -21.76 2.53
CA TYR A 168 -9.61 -21.81 2.88
C TYR A 168 -10.40 -22.71 1.93
N VAL A 169 -10.20 -22.59 0.62
CA VAL A 169 -10.86 -23.46 -0.36
C VAL A 169 -10.46 -24.91 -0.16
N LEU A 170 -9.18 -25.20 0.09
CA LEU A 170 -8.70 -26.55 0.39
C LEU A 170 -9.36 -27.14 1.67
N TYR A 171 -9.56 -26.30 2.66
CA TYR A 171 -10.28 -26.68 3.89
C TYR A 171 -11.76 -26.97 3.62
N VAL A 172 -12.43 -26.12 2.82
CA VAL A 172 -13.84 -26.31 2.46
C VAL A 172 -14.05 -27.60 1.67
N GLU A 173 -13.15 -27.94 0.76
CA GLU A 173 -13.23 -29.18 -0.05
C GLU A 173 -13.05 -30.45 0.80
N VAL A 174 -12.09 -30.43 1.71
CA VAL A 174 -11.79 -31.55 2.63
C VAL A 174 -11.41 -30.97 3.99
N PRO A 175 -12.37 -30.84 4.92
CA PRO A 175 -12.12 -30.33 6.25
C PRO A 175 -11.06 -31.14 7.02
N GLY A 176 -10.20 -30.44 7.77
CA GLY A 176 -9.16 -31.07 8.58
C GLY A 176 -8.32 -30.05 9.32
N PHE A 177 -7.76 -30.45 10.46
CA PHE A 177 -6.98 -29.58 11.34
C PHE A 177 -5.80 -28.91 10.64
N VAL A 178 -5.00 -29.68 9.87
CA VAL A 178 -3.82 -29.13 9.16
C VAL A 178 -4.21 -28.05 8.17
N ARG A 179 -5.30 -28.27 7.40
CA ARG A 179 -5.78 -27.27 6.43
C ARG A 179 -6.31 -26.02 7.12
N TYR A 180 -6.98 -26.19 8.24
CA TYR A 180 -7.43 -25.06 9.05
C TYR A 180 -6.24 -24.29 9.65
N ALA A 181 -5.23 -25.00 10.17
CA ALA A 181 -3.99 -24.39 10.65
C ALA A 181 -3.29 -23.59 9.57
N LEU A 182 -3.24 -24.07 8.32
CA LEU A 182 -2.69 -23.31 7.18
C LEU A 182 -3.44 -21.99 6.93
N ILE A 183 -4.76 -21.94 7.10
CA ILE A 183 -5.54 -20.69 7.02
C ILE A 183 -5.06 -19.72 8.10
N VAL A 184 -5.02 -20.18 9.36
CA VAL A 184 -4.66 -19.32 10.50
C VAL A 184 -3.22 -18.82 10.37
N ILE A 185 -2.28 -19.70 10.02
CA ILE A 185 -0.85 -19.35 9.86
C ILE A 185 -0.65 -18.36 8.71
N SER A 186 -1.19 -18.64 7.53
CA SER A 186 -1.03 -17.74 6.37
C SER A 186 -1.68 -16.38 6.64
N PHE A 187 -2.83 -16.36 7.30
CA PHE A 187 -3.49 -15.12 7.69
C PHE A 187 -2.69 -14.33 8.73
N ALA A 188 -2.18 -14.99 9.78
CA ALA A 188 -1.34 -14.36 10.80
C ALA A 188 -0.06 -13.78 10.19
N LEU A 189 0.64 -14.53 9.32
CA LEU A 189 1.79 -14.02 8.57
C LEU A 189 1.43 -12.80 7.71
N GLY A 190 0.28 -12.84 7.04
CA GLY A 190 -0.21 -11.69 6.27
C GLY A 190 -0.44 -10.45 7.13
N LEU A 191 -1.04 -10.57 8.31
CA LEU A 191 -1.24 -9.46 9.25
C LEU A 191 0.08 -8.83 9.72
N THR A 192 1.16 -9.60 9.82
CA THR A 192 2.50 -9.10 10.15
C THR A 192 3.22 -8.43 8.98
N THR A 193 2.62 -8.40 7.78
CA THR A 193 3.13 -7.65 6.62
C THR A 193 2.45 -6.28 6.47
N LYS A 194 1.13 -6.26 6.48
CA LYS A 194 0.31 -5.04 6.40
C LYS A 194 -1.06 -5.30 7.01
N PRO A 195 -1.56 -4.44 7.90
CA PRO A 195 -2.83 -4.68 8.59
C PRO A 195 -4.08 -4.64 7.69
N VAL A 196 -3.97 -4.35 6.40
CA VAL A 196 -5.10 -4.35 5.45
C VAL A 196 -5.82 -5.71 5.38
N LEU A 197 -5.14 -6.81 5.76
CA LEU A 197 -5.72 -8.15 5.81
C LEU A 197 -6.86 -8.31 6.82
N VAL A 198 -7.05 -7.39 7.75
CA VAL A 198 -8.13 -7.47 8.77
C VAL A 198 -9.53 -7.62 8.15
N THR A 199 -9.69 -7.28 6.89
CA THR A 199 -10.95 -7.42 6.15
C THR A 199 -11.15 -8.80 5.50
N LEU A 200 -10.12 -9.65 5.46
CA LEU A 200 -10.18 -10.95 4.80
C LEU A 200 -11.25 -11.91 5.37
N PRO A 201 -11.50 -11.99 6.70
CA PRO A 201 -12.56 -12.86 7.22
C PRO A 201 -13.94 -12.52 6.63
N PHE A 202 -14.22 -11.25 6.36
CA PHE A 202 -15.46 -10.83 5.68
C PHE A 202 -15.47 -11.28 4.22
N VAL A 203 -14.32 -11.20 3.52
CA VAL A 203 -14.21 -11.69 2.14
C VAL A 203 -14.40 -13.20 2.07
N LEU A 204 -13.92 -13.97 3.04
CA LEU A 204 -14.18 -15.42 3.11
C LEU A 204 -15.68 -15.72 3.28
N LEU A 205 -16.45 -14.89 4.02
CA LEU A 205 -17.90 -14.99 4.06
C LEU A 205 -18.56 -14.68 2.71
N LEU A 206 -18.03 -13.69 1.96
CA LEU A 206 -18.51 -13.42 0.60
C LEU A 206 -18.25 -14.60 -0.34
N LEU A 207 -17.09 -15.25 -0.22
CA LEU A 207 -16.75 -16.45 -1.00
C LEU A 207 -17.68 -17.63 -0.63
N ASP A 208 -18.10 -17.78 0.63
CA ASP A 208 -19.09 -18.77 1.03
C ASP A 208 -20.44 -18.55 0.35
N TYR A 209 -20.84 -17.29 0.12
CA TYR A 209 -22.05 -16.96 -0.62
C TYR A 209 -21.89 -17.26 -2.12
N TRP A 210 -20.80 -16.82 -2.73
CA TRP A 210 -20.41 -17.13 -4.12
C TRP A 210 -18.89 -17.01 -4.25
N PRO A 211 -18.22 -17.93 -4.88
CA PRO A 211 -18.72 -19.08 -5.67
C PRO A 211 -18.90 -20.40 -4.88
N LEU A 212 -18.52 -20.49 -3.60
CA LEU A 212 -18.51 -21.75 -2.85
C LEU A 212 -19.91 -22.27 -2.52
N ASN A 213 -20.97 -21.43 -2.60
CA ASN A 213 -22.37 -21.80 -2.41
C ASN A 213 -22.65 -22.56 -1.09
N ARG A 214 -22.01 -22.17 0.01
CA ARG A 214 -22.17 -22.77 1.34
C ARG A 214 -23.37 -22.22 2.13
N PHE A 215 -23.97 -21.11 1.67
CA PHE A 215 -25.19 -20.58 2.29
C PHE A 215 -26.37 -21.50 2.01
N PRO A 216 -27.21 -21.80 3.01
CA PRO A 216 -28.37 -22.67 2.80
C PRO A 216 -29.30 -22.08 1.76
N SER A 217 -29.61 -22.87 0.71
CA SER A 217 -30.65 -22.52 -0.24
C SER A 217 -32.01 -22.60 0.43
N GLY A 218 -32.85 -21.56 0.29
CA GLY A 218 -34.12 -21.40 0.96
C GLY A 218 -35.19 -22.50 0.74
N THR A 219 -34.87 -23.56 -0.03
CA THR A 219 -35.73 -24.72 -0.30
C THR A 219 -35.60 -25.82 0.77
N ALA A 220 -34.56 -25.80 1.63
CA ALA A 220 -34.33 -26.79 2.69
C ALA A 220 -34.90 -26.39 4.05
N VAL A 221 -35.58 -25.24 4.17
CA VAL A 221 -36.28 -24.86 5.40
C VAL A 221 -37.64 -25.58 5.42
N GLY A 222 -37.63 -26.85 5.84
CA GLY A 222 -38.81 -27.54 6.27
C GLY A 222 -39.55 -26.73 7.33
N ARG A 223 -40.88 -26.85 7.39
CA ARG A 223 -41.88 -26.14 8.19
C ARG A 223 -41.62 -26.07 9.73
N GLY A 224 -40.44 -25.66 10.13
CA GLY A 224 -40.11 -25.33 11.51
C GLY A 224 -39.34 -24.06 11.50
N ALA A 225 -39.69 -23.10 12.33
CA ALA A 225 -39.07 -21.78 12.48
C ALA A 225 -37.61 -21.83 13.01
N GLY A 226 -36.83 -22.81 12.57
CA GLY A 226 -35.37 -22.83 12.67
C GLY A 226 -34.83 -21.76 11.77
N SER A 227 -34.43 -20.65 12.33
CA SER A 227 -34.07 -19.41 11.67
C SER A 227 -33.02 -19.65 10.58
N ARG A 228 -33.04 -18.85 9.50
CA ARG A 228 -31.96 -18.74 8.52
C ARG A 228 -30.57 -18.64 9.16
N TRP A 229 -30.49 -18.20 10.40
CA TRP A 229 -29.31 -18.12 11.24
C TRP A 229 -28.67 -19.47 11.57
N SER A 230 -29.43 -20.55 11.69
CA SER A 230 -28.88 -21.88 12.01
C SER A 230 -27.96 -22.44 10.91
N GLY A 231 -28.12 -21.98 9.67
CA GLY A 231 -27.26 -22.38 8.56
C GLY A 231 -26.08 -21.47 8.31
N ILE A 232 -26.12 -20.22 8.81
CA ILE A 232 -25.04 -19.22 8.63
C ILE A 232 -24.08 -19.25 9.83
N SER A 233 -24.60 -19.56 11.02
CA SER A 233 -23.78 -19.53 12.25
C SER A 233 -22.52 -20.40 12.20
N PRO A 234 -22.51 -21.62 11.63
CA PRO A 234 -21.27 -22.41 11.51
C PRO A 234 -20.22 -21.72 10.63
N LEU A 235 -20.66 -21.02 9.57
CA LEU A 235 -19.76 -20.28 8.68
C LEU A 235 -19.09 -19.09 9.40
N VAL A 236 -19.79 -18.47 10.35
CA VAL A 236 -19.24 -17.41 11.18
C VAL A 236 -18.33 -17.99 12.25
N TYR A 237 -18.75 -19.07 12.94
CA TYR A 237 -17.95 -19.68 14.00
C TYR A 237 -16.59 -20.17 13.52
N GLU A 238 -16.50 -20.75 12.34
CA GLU A 238 -15.21 -21.18 11.78
C GLU A 238 -14.25 -20.02 11.50
N LYS A 239 -14.73 -18.77 11.43
CA LYS A 239 -13.92 -17.57 11.19
C LYS A 239 -13.62 -16.77 12.46
N ILE A 240 -14.16 -17.16 13.63
CA ILE A 240 -13.90 -16.46 14.91
C ILE A 240 -12.39 -16.30 15.19
N PRO A 241 -11.52 -17.32 15.06
CA PRO A 241 -10.09 -17.14 15.27
C PRO A 241 -9.48 -16.09 14.36
N LEU A 242 -9.93 -15.97 13.10
CA LEU A 242 -9.47 -14.95 12.17
C LEU A 242 -9.96 -13.55 12.58
N PHE A 243 -11.21 -13.42 13.04
CA PHE A 243 -11.73 -12.16 13.58
C PHE A 243 -10.97 -11.72 14.83
N LEU A 244 -10.61 -12.63 15.72
CA LEU A 244 -9.81 -12.33 16.91
C LEU A 244 -8.41 -11.83 16.52
N LEU A 245 -7.74 -12.46 15.56
CA LEU A 245 -6.47 -12.00 15.02
C LEU A 245 -6.60 -10.63 14.35
N SER A 246 -7.69 -10.38 13.61
CA SER A 246 -7.98 -9.07 13.02
C SER A 246 -8.14 -8.00 14.09
N CYS A 247 -8.90 -8.25 15.15
CA CYS A 247 -9.06 -7.32 16.27
C CYS A 247 -7.72 -7.01 16.95
N ALA A 248 -6.91 -8.04 17.24
CA ALA A 248 -5.59 -7.86 17.82
C ALA A 248 -4.70 -7.00 16.91
N SER A 249 -4.67 -7.28 15.60
CA SER A 249 -3.92 -6.48 14.62
C SER A 249 -4.40 -5.02 14.56
N CYS A 250 -5.72 -4.78 14.58
CA CYS A 250 -6.29 -3.43 14.62
C CYS A 250 -5.83 -2.67 15.87
N ILE A 251 -5.87 -3.31 17.05
CA ILE A 251 -5.44 -2.69 18.31
C ILE A 251 -3.95 -2.32 18.26
N ILE A 252 -3.10 -3.27 17.87
CA ILE A 252 -1.64 -3.03 17.74
C ILE A 252 -1.38 -1.88 16.78
N THR A 253 -1.97 -1.93 15.58
CA THR A 253 -1.78 -0.90 14.54
C THR A 253 -2.24 0.48 15.02
N PHE A 254 -3.40 0.55 15.67
CA PHE A 254 -3.92 1.81 16.20
C PHE A 254 -3.03 2.38 17.31
N CYS A 255 -2.58 1.55 18.25
CA CYS A 255 -1.70 1.96 19.33
C CYS A 255 -0.36 2.49 18.77
N VAL A 256 0.28 1.75 17.86
CA VAL A 256 1.54 2.14 17.22
C VAL A 256 1.39 3.43 16.42
N ALA A 257 0.36 3.53 15.58
CA ALA A 257 0.13 4.72 14.77
C ALA A 257 -0.22 5.95 15.62
N LYS A 258 -0.91 5.76 16.75
CA LYS A 258 -1.25 6.84 17.69
C LYS A 258 -0.01 7.31 18.45
N SER A 259 0.80 6.40 19.00
CA SER A 259 2.03 6.75 19.73
C SER A 259 3.05 7.45 18.83
N GLY A 260 3.16 7.05 17.58
CA GLY A 260 4.03 7.71 16.58
C GLY A 260 3.45 8.99 15.96
N GLY A 261 2.25 9.42 16.38
CA GLY A 261 1.61 10.65 15.88
C GLY A 261 1.13 10.59 14.42
N ALA A 262 1.00 9.38 13.84
CA ALA A 262 0.50 9.22 12.47
C ALA A 262 -1.03 9.35 12.39
N VAL A 263 -1.77 8.95 13.44
CA VAL A 263 -3.23 9.12 13.51
C VAL A 263 -3.55 10.59 13.74
N ARG A 264 -4.29 11.18 12.83
CA ARG A 264 -4.68 12.59 12.90
C ARG A 264 -5.87 12.79 13.82
N SER A 265 -5.85 13.88 14.57
CA SER A 265 -6.93 14.24 15.48
C SER A 265 -8.21 14.62 14.72
N LEU A 266 -9.36 14.57 15.38
CA LEU A 266 -10.61 15.10 14.86
C LEU A 266 -10.60 16.64 14.74
N ALA A 267 -9.70 17.32 15.47
CA ALA A 267 -9.48 18.75 15.30
C ALA A 267 -8.80 19.08 13.95
N THR A 268 -7.88 18.22 13.49
CA THR A 268 -7.20 18.41 12.19
C THR A 268 -8.07 17.99 11.00
N PHE A 269 -8.76 16.84 11.13
CA PHE A 269 -9.69 16.32 10.14
C PHE A 269 -10.98 15.91 10.84
N PRO A 270 -11.98 16.81 10.91
CA PRO A 270 -13.30 16.51 11.48
C PRO A 270 -13.97 15.32 10.80
N PHE A 271 -14.87 14.66 11.51
CA PHE A 271 -15.49 13.42 11.05
C PHE A 271 -16.29 13.59 9.75
N ASP A 272 -16.98 14.71 9.60
CA ASP A 272 -17.71 15.10 8.38
C ASP A 272 -16.77 15.23 7.17
N VAL A 273 -15.59 15.83 7.35
CA VAL A 273 -14.57 15.94 6.30
C VAL A 273 -14.06 14.55 5.89
N ARG A 274 -13.84 13.64 6.86
CA ARG A 274 -13.42 12.25 6.58
C ARG A 274 -14.50 11.50 5.81
N MET A 275 -15.75 11.61 6.22
CA MET A 275 -16.90 10.98 5.54
C MET A 275 -17.08 11.52 4.12
N ALA A 276 -16.97 12.84 3.95
CA ALA A 276 -17.02 13.47 2.65
C ALA A 276 -15.88 12.99 1.73
N ASN A 277 -14.65 12.95 2.27
CA ASN A 277 -13.51 12.43 1.50
C ASN A 277 -13.67 10.96 1.16
N ALA A 278 -14.10 10.12 2.09
CA ALA A 278 -14.29 8.69 1.87
C ALA A 278 -15.30 8.44 0.74
N SER A 279 -16.48 9.09 0.78
CA SER A 279 -17.50 8.90 -0.25
C SER A 279 -17.03 9.33 -1.64
N VAL A 280 -16.35 10.48 -1.74
CA VAL A 280 -15.78 10.95 -3.01
C VAL A 280 -14.63 10.02 -3.48
N SER A 281 -13.79 9.55 -2.57
CA SER A 281 -12.66 8.67 -2.91
C SER A 281 -13.11 7.32 -3.45
N TYR A 282 -14.20 6.70 -2.92
CA TYR A 282 -14.78 5.50 -3.52
C TYR A 282 -15.09 5.70 -5.01
N MET A 283 -15.70 6.82 -5.36
CA MET A 283 -16.03 7.10 -6.76
C MET A 283 -14.79 7.44 -7.60
N ARG A 284 -13.81 8.16 -7.03
CA ARG A 284 -12.54 8.47 -7.71
C ARG A 284 -11.73 7.21 -8.06
N TYR A 285 -11.72 6.20 -7.19
CA TYR A 285 -11.07 4.92 -7.51
C TYR A 285 -11.76 4.20 -8.68
N LEU A 286 -13.09 4.23 -8.76
CA LEU A 286 -13.82 3.67 -9.90
C LEU A 286 -13.58 4.48 -11.18
N GLU A 287 -13.54 5.81 -11.09
CA GLU A 287 -13.16 6.68 -12.21
C GLU A 287 -11.76 6.32 -12.73
N LYS A 288 -10.77 6.27 -11.83
CA LYS A 288 -9.39 5.92 -12.19
C LYS A 288 -9.23 4.46 -12.64
N MET A 289 -10.09 3.55 -12.21
CA MET A 289 -10.13 2.18 -12.75
C MET A 289 -10.58 2.18 -14.21
N VAL A 290 -11.58 3.00 -14.59
CA VAL A 290 -12.05 3.07 -15.98
C VAL A 290 -11.13 3.94 -16.83
N TRP A 291 -10.63 5.04 -16.27
CA TRP A 291 -9.78 6.03 -16.96
C TRP A 291 -8.53 6.35 -16.12
N PRO A 292 -7.47 5.52 -16.21
CA PRO A 292 -6.32 5.59 -15.32
C PRO A 292 -5.30 6.68 -15.74
N GLN A 293 -5.73 7.94 -15.68
CA GLN A 293 -4.90 9.12 -15.93
C GLN A 293 -4.65 9.91 -14.65
N ASN A 294 -3.61 10.75 -14.67
CA ASN A 294 -3.23 11.62 -13.56
C ASN A 294 -3.05 10.85 -12.24
N LEU A 295 -2.38 9.69 -12.32
CA LEU A 295 -2.00 8.90 -11.14
C LEU A 295 -0.78 9.54 -10.50
N ALA A 296 -0.77 9.70 -9.15
CA ALA A 296 0.28 10.41 -8.44
C ALA A 296 0.68 9.72 -7.15
N ILE A 297 1.95 9.82 -6.77
CA ILE A 297 2.49 9.28 -5.51
C ILE A 297 1.80 9.86 -4.27
N PHE A 298 1.26 11.07 -4.36
CA PHE A 298 0.58 11.74 -3.26
C PHE A 298 -0.56 12.61 -3.78
N TYR A 299 -1.75 12.41 -3.20
CA TYR A 299 -2.94 13.22 -3.44
C TYR A 299 -3.23 14.07 -2.21
N PRO A 300 -2.93 15.37 -2.22
CA PRO A 300 -3.24 16.25 -1.10
C PRO A 300 -4.75 16.41 -0.92
N TYR A 301 -5.17 16.73 0.30
CA TYR A 301 -6.53 17.24 0.50
C TYR A 301 -6.71 18.57 -0.23
N GLU A 302 -7.73 18.65 -1.06
CA GLU A 302 -8.05 19.86 -1.86
C GLU A 302 -8.67 21.02 -1.04
N GLY A 303 -8.67 20.91 0.29
CA GLY A 303 -9.36 21.84 1.18
C GLY A 303 -10.84 21.48 1.34
N ILE A 304 -11.76 22.42 1.07
CA ILE A 304 -13.21 22.17 1.19
C ILE A 304 -13.65 21.28 0.03
N ILE A 305 -14.12 20.07 0.34
CA ILE A 305 -14.75 19.20 -0.66
C ILE A 305 -16.08 19.81 -1.06
N ILE A 306 -16.28 20.03 -2.35
CA ILE A 306 -17.48 20.68 -2.88
C ILE A 306 -18.71 19.81 -2.54
N PRO A 307 -19.73 20.34 -1.83
CA PRO A 307 -20.83 19.56 -1.28
C PRO A 307 -21.58 18.71 -2.32
N TRP A 308 -21.79 19.22 -3.54
CA TRP A 308 -22.49 18.46 -4.56
C TRP A 308 -21.74 17.18 -4.97
N LYS A 309 -20.40 17.17 -4.95
CA LYS A 309 -19.60 15.96 -5.23
C LYS A 309 -19.85 14.88 -4.19
N VAL A 310 -20.00 15.27 -2.93
CA VAL A 310 -20.33 14.35 -1.84
C VAL A 310 -21.71 13.74 -2.05
N VAL A 311 -22.71 14.59 -2.31
CA VAL A 311 -24.10 14.15 -2.54
C VAL A 311 -24.17 13.19 -3.72
N VAL A 312 -23.58 13.56 -4.86
CA VAL A 312 -23.55 12.69 -6.05
C VAL A 312 -22.84 11.37 -5.77
N SER A 313 -21.69 11.40 -5.08
CA SER A 313 -20.97 10.17 -4.73
C SER A 313 -21.81 9.25 -3.82
N CYS A 314 -22.44 9.80 -2.79
CA CYS A 314 -23.33 9.03 -1.91
C CYS A 314 -24.52 8.44 -2.67
N LEU A 315 -25.16 9.22 -3.55
CA LEU A 315 -26.27 8.75 -4.38
C LEU A 315 -25.84 7.63 -5.32
N LEU A 316 -24.71 7.78 -6.01
CA LEU A 316 -24.18 6.73 -6.91
C LEU A 316 -23.86 5.45 -6.15
N ILE A 317 -23.21 5.55 -4.97
CA ILE A 317 -22.93 4.38 -4.11
C ILE A 317 -24.25 3.72 -3.69
N ALA A 318 -25.25 4.49 -3.26
CA ALA A 318 -26.56 3.98 -2.83
C ALA A 318 -27.31 3.30 -3.98
N VAL A 319 -27.40 3.97 -5.14
CA VAL A 319 -28.07 3.44 -6.33
C VAL A 319 -27.41 2.16 -6.83
N PHE A 320 -26.08 2.15 -6.92
CA PHE A 320 -25.35 0.96 -7.36
C PHE A 320 -25.49 -0.18 -6.34
N THR A 321 -25.46 0.12 -5.05
CA THR A 321 -25.71 -0.86 -3.98
C THR A 321 -27.12 -1.45 -4.10
N ALA A 322 -28.15 -0.62 -4.25
CA ALA A 322 -29.53 -1.06 -4.45
C ALA A 322 -29.68 -1.94 -5.71
N PHE A 323 -29.06 -1.54 -6.82
CA PHE A 323 -29.02 -2.33 -8.07
C PHE A 323 -28.39 -3.70 -7.83
N VAL A 324 -27.21 -3.74 -7.21
CA VAL A 324 -26.47 -4.98 -6.93
C VAL A 324 -27.32 -5.96 -6.10
N PHE A 325 -27.98 -5.48 -5.05
CA PHE A 325 -28.83 -6.34 -4.22
C PHE A 325 -30.10 -6.76 -4.93
N SER A 326 -30.74 -5.91 -5.73
CA SER A 326 -31.92 -6.29 -6.54
C SER A 326 -31.57 -7.37 -7.58
N ALA A 327 -30.40 -7.28 -8.19
CA ALA A 327 -29.91 -8.23 -9.19
C ALA A 327 -29.26 -9.50 -8.58
N SER A 328 -29.02 -9.54 -7.26
CA SER A 328 -28.25 -10.57 -6.57
C SER A 328 -28.78 -12.00 -6.71
N ARG A 329 -30.10 -12.17 -6.89
CA ARG A 329 -30.72 -13.48 -7.10
C ARG A 329 -30.31 -14.10 -8.44
N ARG A 330 -30.09 -13.28 -9.45
CA ARG A 330 -29.70 -13.70 -10.80
C ARG A 330 -28.19 -13.70 -10.99
N PHE A 331 -27.50 -12.68 -10.46
CA PHE A 331 -26.07 -12.42 -10.65
C PHE A 331 -25.35 -12.39 -9.30
N ARG A 332 -25.05 -13.57 -8.76
CA ARG A 332 -24.49 -13.73 -7.40
C ARG A 332 -23.09 -13.14 -7.25
N TYR A 333 -22.35 -12.95 -8.33
CA TYR A 333 -21.04 -12.30 -8.34
C TYR A 333 -21.10 -10.79 -8.05
N LEU A 334 -22.22 -10.14 -8.34
CA LEU A 334 -22.38 -8.70 -8.15
C LEU A 334 -22.23 -8.27 -6.68
N PRO A 335 -23.01 -8.82 -5.72
CA PRO A 335 -22.83 -8.44 -4.32
C PRO A 335 -21.45 -8.84 -3.78
N VAL A 336 -20.86 -9.94 -4.23
CA VAL A 336 -19.53 -10.36 -3.81
C VAL A 336 -18.49 -9.35 -4.25
N GLY A 337 -18.44 -9.00 -5.53
CA GLY A 337 -17.46 -8.04 -6.03
C GLY A 337 -17.65 -6.64 -5.44
N TRP A 338 -18.90 -6.19 -5.30
CA TRP A 338 -19.20 -4.86 -4.75
C TRP A 338 -18.86 -4.73 -3.27
N LEU A 339 -19.29 -5.70 -2.44
CA LEU A 339 -18.97 -5.72 -1.01
C LEU A 339 -17.49 -5.99 -0.74
N TRP A 340 -16.83 -6.78 -1.60
CA TRP A 340 -15.37 -6.90 -1.57
C TRP A 340 -14.72 -5.53 -1.73
N TYR A 341 -15.07 -4.79 -2.80
CA TYR A 341 -14.53 -3.45 -3.06
C TYR A 341 -14.79 -2.50 -1.88
N LEU A 342 -16.04 -2.35 -1.48
CA LEU A 342 -16.40 -1.46 -0.37
C LEU A 342 -15.72 -1.86 0.93
N GLY A 343 -15.80 -3.13 1.30
CA GLY A 343 -15.33 -3.64 2.59
C GLY A 343 -13.80 -3.61 2.73
N THR A 344 -13.05 -3.95 1.67
CA THR A 344 -11.59 -3.95 1.73
C THR A 344 -10.98 -2.54 1.65
N MET A 345 -11.74 -1.56 1.17
CA MET A 345 -11.36 -0.14 1.23
C MET A 345 -11.50 0.47 2.64
N VAL A 346 -12.37 -0.04 3.50
CA VAL A 346 -12.68 0.56 4.82
C VAL A 346 -11.43 0.94 5.64
N PRO A 347 -10.40 0.08 5.77
CA PRO A 347 -9.22 0.42 6.56
C PRO A 347 -8.37 1.55 5.98
N VAL A 348 -8.49 1.83 4.68
CA VAL A 348 -7.59 2.72 3.94
C VAL A 348 -8.27 3.91 3.29
N ILE A 349 -9.62 4.00 3.31
CA ILE A 349 -10.38 5.06 2.66
C ILE A 349 -10.33 6.41 3.41
N GLY A 350 -9.73 6.44 4.61
CA GLY A 350 -9.57 7.66 5.38
C GLY A 350 -10.61 7.89 6.48
N LEU A 351 -11.43 6.89 6.85
CA LEU A 351 -12.31 6.96 8.03
C LEU A 351 -11.50 7.09 9.31
N VAL A 352 -10.45 6.28 9.44
CA VAL A 352 -9.35 6.51 10.40
C VAL A 352 -8.22 7.16 9.61
N GLN A 353 -8.05 8.48 9.79
CA GLN A 353 -7.08 9.23 8.99
C GLN A 353 -5.66 9.00 9.49
N VAL A 354 -4.86 8.35 8.66
CA VAL A 354 -3.42 8.18 8.84
C VAL A 354 -2.70 9.00 7.78
N GLY A 355 -1.80 9.90 8.21
CA GLY A 355 -1.13 10.82 7.29
C GLY A 355 -2.01 11.98 6.81
N PHE A 356 -1.60 12.61 5.69
CA PHE A 356 -2.23 13.83 5.15
C PHE A 356 -2.72 13.69 3.70
N HIS A 357 -2.74 12.47 3.16
CA HIS A 357 -3.24 12.23 1.81
C HIS A 357 -4.75 11.94 1.80
N ALA A 358 -5.42 12.42 0.78
CA ALA A 358 -6.84 12.18 0.57
C ALA A 358 -7.13 10.76 0.06
N MET A 359 -6.25 10.23 -0.78
CA MET A 359 -6.27 8.89 -1.35
C MET A 359 -4.84 8.48 -1.76
N ALA A 360 -4.64 7.21 -2.13
CA ALA A 360 -3.39 6.70 -2.71
C ALA A 360 -3.68 5.53 -3.64
N ASP A 361 -3.04 5.48 -4.82
CA ASP A 361 -3.34 4.46 -5.84
C ASP A 361 -3.08 3.05 -5.31
N ARG A 362 -2.04 2.86 -4.48
CA ARG A 362 -1.70 1.60 -3.79
C ARG A 362 -2.80 1.01 -2.92
N TYR A 363 -3.79 1.79 -2.51
CA TYR A 363 -4.92 1.30 -1.72
C TYR A 363 -5.93 0.53 -2.56
N ALA A 364 -5.91 0.69 -3.88
CA ALA A 364 -6.79 0.01 -4.81
C ALA A 364 -6.37 -1.44 -5.12
N TYR A 365 -5.15 -1.86 -4.78
CA TYR A 365 -4.52 -3.11 -5.19
C TYR A 365 -5.36 -4.38 -4.90
N ILE A 366 -5.87 -4.54 -3.68
CA ILE A 366 -6.76 -5.66 -3.31
C ILE A 366 -8.23 -5.34 -3.64
N PRO A 367 -8.76 -4.14 -3.34
CA PRO A 367 -10.16 -3.83 -3.57
C PRO A 367 -10.62 -3.95 -5.02
N LEU A 368 -9.79 -3.58 -5.99
CA LEU A 368 -10.17 -3.67 -7.41
C LEU A 368 -10.39 -5.09 -7.91
N ILE A 369 -9.87 -6.12 -7.25
CA ILE A 369 -10.17 -7.52 -7.58
C ILE A 369 -11.69 -7.75 -7.59
N GLY A 370 -12.42 -7.16 -6.60
CA GLY A 370 -13.88 -7.24 -6.54
C GLY A 370 -14.57 -6.60 -7.76
N ILE A 371 -14.08 -5.44 -8.21
CA ILE A 371 -14.63 -4.77 -9.41
C ILE A 371 -14.25 -5.52 -10.68
N PHE A 372 -13.02 -6.04 -10.78
CA PHE A 372 -12.60 -6.87 -11.92
C PHE A 372 -13.44 -8.14 -12.03
N LEU A 373 -13.90 -8.73 -10.92
CA LEU A 373 -14.87 -9.82 -10.91
C LEU A 373 -16.20 -9.37 -11.55
N ILE A 374 -16.76 -8.24 -11.11
CA ILE A 374 -18.00 -7.69 -11.67
C ILE A 374 -17.86 -7.45 -13.16
N VAL A 375 -16.77 -6.81 -13.58
CA VAL A 375 -16.50 -6.49 -14.99
C VAL A 375 -16.39 -7.77 -15.83
N SER A 376 -15.61 -8.75 -15.38
CA SER A 376 -15.35 -9.97 -16.13
C SER A 376 -16.61 -10.84 -16.32
N TRP A 377 -17.35 -11.08 -15.25
CA TRP A 377 -18.58 -11.88 -15.30
C TRP A 377 -19.72 -11.10 -15.96
N GLY A 378 -19.86 -9.80 -15.63
CA GLY A 378 -20.92 -8.96 -16.20
C GLY A 378 -20.79 -8.76 -17.70
N ILE A 379 -19.58 -8.52 -18.20
CA ILE A 379 -19.34 -8.45 -19.66
C ILE A 379 -19.68 -9.79 -20.31
N ALA A 380 -19.24 -10.92 -19.73
CA ALA A 380 -19.54 -12.23 -20.27
C ALA A 380 -21.06 -12.47 -20.39
N ASP A 381 -21.84 -12.18 -19.33
CA ASP A 381 -23.29 -12.35 -19.32
C ASP A 381 -23.99 -11.45 -20.36
N ILE A 382 -23.49 -10.21 -20.55
CA ILE A 382 -24.01 -9.29 -21.57
C ILE A 382 -23.72 -9.83 -22.98
N LEU A 383 -22.50 -10.25 -23.24
CA LEU A 383 -22.07 -10.74 -24.54
C LEU A 383 -22.76 -12.04 -24.93
N GLU A 384 -23.01 -12.95 -23.97
CA GLU A 384 -23.80 -14.16 -24.17
C GLU A 384 -25.25 -13.81 -24.51
N ARG A 385 -25.86 -12.84 -23.83
CA ARG A 385 -27.23 -12.40 -24.08
C ARG A 385 -27.43 -11.82 -25.50
N PHE A 386 -26.44 -11.07 -25.99
CA PHE A 386 -26.51 -10.45 -27.32
C PHE A 386 -25.88 -11.33 -28.40
N HIS A 387 -25.52 -12.58 -28.13
CA HIS A 387 -24.95 -13.54 -29.08
C HIS A 387 -23.75 -12.96 -29.86
N VAL A 388 -22.92 -12.17 -29.20
CA VAL A 388 -21.76 -11.53 -29.84
C VAL A 388 -20.75 -12.59 -30.30
N ARG A 389 -20.22 -12.40 -31.49
CA ARG A 389 -19.23 -13.32 -32.07
C ARG A 389 -17.99 -13.42 -31.22
N LYS A 390 -17.54 -14.64 -30.90
CA LYS A 390 -16.35 -14.90 -30.07
C LYS A 390 -15.10 -14.14 -30.54
N ALA A 391 -14.92 -13.98 -31.85
CA ALA A 391 -13.81 -13.24 -32.44
C ALA A 391 -13.83 -11.75 -32.03
N LEU A 392 -15.01 -11.10 -31.98
CA LEU A 392 -15.13 -9.71 -31.53
C LEU A 392 -14.85 -9.59 -30.04
N ILE A 393 -15.26 -10.56 -29.24
CA ILE A 393 -14.97 -10.61 -27.80
C ILE A 393 -13.45 -10.68 -27.58
N MET A 394 -12.78 -11.62 -28.26
CA MET A 394 -11.32 -11.77 -28.15
C MET A 394 -10.58 -10.52 -28.61
N LEU A 395 -11.04 -9.89 -29.71
CA LEU A 395 -10.47 -8.64 -30.20
C LEU A 395 -10.63 -7.52 -29.17
N SER A 396 -11.83 -7.33 -28.61
CA SER A 396 -12.08 -6.29 -27.58
C SER A 396 -11.26 -6.50 -26.32
N VAL A 397 -11.17 -7.73 -25.82
CA VAL A 397 -10.31 -8.09 -24.68
C VAL A 397 -8.84 -7.81 -25.02
N GLY A 398 -8.38 -8.20 -26.21
CA GLY A 398 -7.01 -7.91 -26.67
C GLY A 398 -6.71 -6.41 -26.71
N VAL A 399 -7.61 -5.60 -27.25
CA VAL A 399 -7.48 -4.14 -27.27
C VAL A 399 -7.39 -3.56 -25.86
N ILE A 400 -8.27 -3.98 -24.93
CA ILE A 400 -8.23 -3.52 -23.53
C ILE A 400 -6.89 -3.88 -22.87
N VAL A 401 -6.43 -5.12 -23.05
CA VAL A 401 -5.15 -5.58 -22.49
C VAL A 401 -3.98 -4.76 -23.04
N VAL A 402 -3.94 -4.51 -24.33
CA VAL A 402 -2.88 -3.71 -24.96
C VAL A 402 -2.92 -2.27 -24.46
N LEU A 403 -4.09 -1.62 -24.44
CA LEU A 403 -4.23 -0.24 -23.95
C LEU A 403 -3.80 -0.10 -22.49
N LEU A 404 -4.26 -0.98 -21.61
CA LEU A 404 -3.86 -0.96 -20.20
C LEU A 404 -2.37 -1.25 -20.02
N SER A 405 -1.79 -2.16 -20.82
CA SER A 405 -0.34 -2.42 -20.80
C SER A 405 0.46 -1.17 -21.20
N VAL A 406 0.03 -0.45 -22.23
CA VAL A 406 0.67 0.80 -22.66
C VAL A 406 0.55 1.89 -21.59
N PHE A 407 -0.63 2.05 -20.99
CA PHE A 407 -0.82 3.02 -19.90
C PHE A 407 0.02 2.67 -18.68
N SER A 408 0.09 1.40 -18.30
CA SER A 408 0.94 0.93 -17.18
C SER A 408 2.42 1.10 -17.50
N TRP A 409 2.86 0.75 -18.70
CA TRP A 409 4.24 0.98 -19.13
C TRP A 409 4.66 2.44 -19.00
N ARG A 410 3.79 3.38 -19.43
CA ARG A 410 4.01 4.83 -19.27
C ARG A 410 3.98 5.26 -17.81
N GLN A 411 3.05 4.72 -17.01
CA GLN A 411 2.96 5.05 -15.59
C GLN A 411 4.19 4.56 -14.82
N VAL A 412 4.73 3.38 -15.17
CA VAL A 412 5.96 2.85 -14.57
C VAL A 412 7.15 3.79 -14.82
N GLN A 413 7.25 4.44 -15.99
CA GLN A 413 8.34 5.38 -16.30
C GLN A 413 8.44 6.56 -15.33
N HIS A 414 7.32 6.99 -14.73
CA HIS A 414 7.35 8.06 -13.75
C HIS A 414 8.05 7.66 -12.44
N TRP A 415 8.21 6.34 -12.19
CA TRP A 415 8.87 5.79 -10.99
C TRP A 415 10.39 5.60 -11.16
N GLN A 416 10.99 6.13 -12.24
CA GLN A 416 12.40 5.95 -12.54
C GLN A 416 13.33 6.48 -11.44
N ASN A 417 13.03 7.65 -10.90
CA ASN A 417 13.77 8.29 -9.80
C ASN A 417 12.92 9.39 -9.15
N SER A 418 13.45 9.98 -8.07
CA SER A 418 12.76 11.04 -7.32
C SER A 418 12.39 12.26 -8.16
N VAL A 419 13.20 12.62 -9.19
CA VAL A 419 12.91 13.76 -10.07
C VAL A 419 11.65 13.49 -10.88
N THR A 420 11.63 12.36 -11.58
CA THR A 420 10.53 12.02 -12.51
C THR A 420 9.21 11.89 -11.78
N ILE A 421 9.19 11.26 -10.59
CA ILE A 421 7.95 11.03 -9.85
C ILE A 421 7.39 12.32 -9.24
N PHE A 422 8.25 13.18 -8.63
CA PHE A 422 7.76 14.43 -8.05
C PHE A 422 7.38 15.44 -9.12
N GLN A 423 8.13 15.53 -10.23
CA GLN A 423 7.77 16.38 -11.37
C GLN A 423 6.43 15.95 -11.97
N HIS A 424 6.20 14.64 -12.14
CA HIS A 424 4.91 14.11 -12.57
C HIS A 424 3.79 14.48 -11.58
N ALA A 425 4.02 14.29 -10.28
CA ALA A 425 3.05 14.64 -9.26
C ALA A 425 2.68 16.13 -9.29
N LEU A 426 3.65 17.03 -9.49
CA LEU A 426 3.42 18.47 -9.65
C LEU A 426 2.60 18.80 -10.90
N ASN A 427 2.79 18.07 -11.99
CA ASN A 427 2.07 18.28 -13.25
C ASN A 427 0.60 17.84 -13.17
N VAL A 428 0.29 16.78 -12.41
CA VAL A 428 -1.04 16.14 -12.40
C VAL A 428 -1.88 16.44 -11.16
N THR A 429 -1.29 17.09 -10.14
CA THR A 429 -2.00 17.47 -8.91
C THR A 429 -1.88 18.97 -8.64
N LYS A 430 -2.84 19.50 -7.86
CA LYS A 430 -2.82 20.90 -7.44
C LYS A 430 -2.41 21.01 -5.97
N ARG A 431 -1.67 22.08 -5.60
CA ARG A 431 -1.27 22.36 -4.21
C ARG A 431 -0.56 21.20 -3.52
N ASN A 432 0.27 20.48 -4.25
CA ASN A 432 0.96 19.30 -3.74
C ASN A 432 2.24 19.69 -2.98
N TYR A 433 2.05 20.10 -1.71
CA TYR A 433 3.15 20.49 -0.84
C TYR A 433 4.19 19.37 -0.65
N GLN A 434 3.75 18.11 -0.70
CA GLN A 434 4.64 16.96 -0.53
C GLN A 434 5.55 16.76 -1.76
N ALA A 435 5.01 16.96 -2.96
CA ALA A 435 5.81 16.90 -4.18
C ALA A 435 6.79 18.07 -4.27
N HIS A 436 6.40 19.28 -3.82
CA HIS A 436 7.31 20.39 -3.69
C HIS A 436 8.42 20.11 -2.67
N GLN A 437 8.11 19.54 -1.50
CA GLN A 437 9.13 19.13 -0.54
C GLN A 437 10.08 18.10 -1.13
N GLY A 438 9.55 17.04 -1.78
CA GLY A 438 10.38 16.02 -2.42
C GLY A 438 11.29 16.59 -3.52
N MET A 439 10.78 17.52 -4.34
CA MET A 439 11.60 18.21 -5.32
C MET A 439 12.66 19.10 -4.66
N GLY A 440 12.33 19.75 -3.53
CA GLY A 440 13.30 20.50 -2.72
C GLY A 440 14.44 19.60 -2.20
N ASN A 441 14.13 18.39 -1.75
CA ASN A 441 15.15 17.41 -1.35
C ASN A 441 16.05 17.01 -2.55
N VAL A 442 15.47 16.81 -3.73
CA VAL A 442 16.23 16.50 -4.95
C VAL A 442 17.21 17.62 -5.28
N PHE A 443 16.78 18.89 -5.24
CA PHE A 443 17.66 20.03 -5.48
C PHE A 443 18.76 20.15 -4.42
N LEU A 444 18.42 19.94 -3.15
CA LEU A 444 19.38 19.91 -2.05
C LEU A 444 20.46 18.84 -2.25
N ASN A 445 20.08 17.62 -2.60
CA ASN A 445 21.00 16.51 -2.84
C ASN A 445 21.93 16.77 -4.05
N ARG A 446 21.52 17.63 -4.99
CA ARG A 446 22.33 18.09 -6.12
C ARG A 446 23.18 19.32 -5.82
N GLY A 447 23.08 19.89 -4.61
CA GLY A 447 23.75 21.13 -4.23
C GLY A 447 23.13 22.42 -4.80
N ASP A 448 21.97 22.32 -5.45
CA ASP A 448 21.22 23.49 -5.91
C ASP A 448 20.39 24.06 -4.75
N PHE A 449 21.06 24.84 -3.91
CA PHE A 449 20.44 25.45 -2.73
C PHE A 449 19.33 26.44 -3.08
N ASN A 450 19.46 27.19 -4.17
CA ASN A 450 18.43 28.14 -4.57
C ASN A 450 17.17 27.45 -5.09
N GLY A 451 17.33 26.42 -5.91
CA GLY A 451 16.22 25.57 -6.32
C GLY A 451 15.52 24.90 -5.13
N ALA A 452 16.28 24.38 -4.17
CA ALA A 452 15.74 23.77 -2.96
C ALA A 452 14.92 24.78 -2.13
N ILE A 453 15.44 25.98 -1.88
CA ILE A 453 14.73 27.06 -1.15
C ILE A 453 13.41 27.38 -1.86
N GLY A 454 13.42 27.57 -3.18
CA GLY A 454 12.21 27.85 -3.95
C GLY A 454 11.14 26.80 -3.76
N GLN A 455 11.51 25.54 -3.81
CA GLN A 455 10.58 24.42 -3.65
C GLN A 455 10.04 24.29 -2.22
N TYR A 456 10.88 24.48 -1.19
CA TYR A 456 10.41 24.46 0.20
C TYR A 456 9.49 25.64 0.52
N ILE A 457 9.73 26.82 -0.06
CA ILE A 457 8.82 27.97 0.09
C ILE A 457 7.46 27.65 -0.54
N GLU A 458 7.40 27.06 -1.74
CA GLU A 458 6.14 26.63 -2.35
C GLU A 458 5.44 25.55 -1.51
N ALA A 459 6.18 24.60 -0.95
CA ALA A 459 5.60 23.61 -0.02
C ALA A 459 4.95 24.30 1.19
N LEU A 460 5.63 25.27 1.81
CA LEU A 460 5.14 26.05 2.95
C LEU A 460 4.00 27.00 2.59
N ARG A 461 3.96 27.49 1.36
CA ARG A 461 2.83 28.29 0.85
C ARG A 461 1.53 27.49 0.83
N PHE A 462 1.58 26.21 0.45
CA PHE A 462 0.42 25.32 0.42
C PHE A 462 0.11 24.72 1.79
N LYS A 463 1.12 24.51 2.62
CA LYS A 463 0.99 23.98 3.97
C LYS A 463 1.91 24.73 4.95
N PRO A 464 1.44 25.85 5.50
CA PRO A 464 2.24 26.70 6.39
C PRO A 464 2.70 26.03 7.69
N ASP A 465 2.02 24.97 8.13
CA ASP A 465 2.34 24.17 9.31
C ASP A 465 3.19 22.92 9.01
N HIS A 466 3.94 22.93 7.91
CA HIS A 466 4.76 21.79 7.50
C HIS A 466 6.15 21.82 8.15
N ALA A 467 6.24 21.29 9.38
CA ALA A 467 7.46 21.33 10.19
C ALA A 467 8.68 20.69 9.49
N GLU A 468 8.48 19.65 8.67
CA GLU A 468 9.57 19.01 7.94
C GLU A 468 10.14 19.91 6.82
N ALA A 469 9.27 20.59 6.07
CA ALA A 469 9.72 21.55 5.06
C ALA A 469 10.45 22.74 5.70
N MET A 470 10.02 23.21 6.88
CA MET A 470 10.74 24.25 7.65
C MET A 470 12.12 23.75 8.08
N ASN A 471 12.21 22.53 8.60
CA ASN A 471 13.51 21.93 8.96
C ASN A 471 14.46 21.89 7.76
N ASN A 472 13.98 21.42 6.62
CA ASN A 472 14.80 21.28 5.41
C ASN A 472 15.18 22.65 4.83
N LEU A 473 14.26 23.63 4.86
CA LEU A 473 14.58 25.01 4.51
C LEU A 473 15.65 25.59 5.44
N GLY A 474 15.51 25.39 6.77
CA GLY A 474 16.53 25.80 7.74
C GLY A 474 17.89 25.17 7.47
N MET A 475 17.93 23.90 7.07
CA MET A 475 19.17 23.21 6.72
C MET A 475 19.86 23.84 5.49
N VAL A 476 19.10 24.14 4.45
CA VAL A 476 19.65 24.80 3.24
C VAL A 476 20.16 26.20 3.56
N LEU A 477 19.40 26.99 4.33
CA LEU A 477 19.82 28.31 4.79
C LEU A 477 21.10 28.26 5.62
N MET A 478 21.24 27.24 6.48
CA MET A 478 22.47 27.00 7.24
C MET A 478 23.67 26.71 6.31
N TYR A 479 23.49 25.92 5.25
CA TYR A 479 24.55 25.67 4.26
C TYR A 479 24.96 26.93 3.49
N GLN A 480 24.04 27.87 3.29
CA GLN A 480 24.34 29.18 2.70
C GLN A 480 24.94 30.19 3.70
N GLY A 481 25.15 29.81 4.97
CA GLY A 481 25.65 30.71 6.01
C GLY A 481 24.59 31.69 6.59
N ARG A 482 23.32 31.57 6.19
CA ARG A 482 22.19 32.40 6.64
C ARG A 482 21.67 31.89 8.00
N PHE A 483 22.55 31.91 9.01
CA PHE A 483 22.30 31.25 10.31
C PHE A 483 21.10 31.79 11.09
N ALA A 484 20.86 33.11 11.04
CA ALA A 484 19.70 33.70 11.73
C ALA A 484 18.37 33.23 11.15
N GLU A 485 18.29 33.17 9.83
CA GLU A 485 17.09 32.70 9.12
C GLU A 485 16.89 31.18 9.32
N ALA A 486 17.97 30.41 9.28
CA ALA A 486 17.93 28.99 9.58
C ALA A 486 17.38 28.72 10.99
N MET A 487 17.87 29.44 12.00
CA MET A 487 17.41 29.34 13.40
C MET A 487 15.90 29.63 13.51
N LYS A 488 15.43 30.67 12.82
CA LYS A 488 14.00 31.01 12.80
C LYS A 488 13.16 29.85 12.24
N GLN A 489 13.59 29.23 11.14
CA GLN A 489 12.86 28.09 10.53
C GLN A 489 12.84 26.88 11.47
N TYR A 490 13.95 26.56 12.13
CA TYR A 490 14.01 25.48 13.12
C TYR A 490 13.11 25.74 14.34
N GLN A 491 13.08 26.97 14.84
CA GLN A 491 12.21 27.36 15.98
C GLN A 491 10.74 27.21 15.60
N GLU A 492 10.34 27.65 14.40
CA GLU A 492 8.97 27.46 13.91
C GLU A 492 8.63 25.97 13.74
N ALA A 493 9.57 25.15 13.24
CA ALA A 493 9.36 23.71 13.14
C ALA A 493 9.11 23.07 14.52
N LEU A 494 9.88 23.46 15.56
CA LEU A 494 9.69 22.98 16.93
C LEU A 494 8.43 23.54 17.59
N ARG A 495 7.99 24.75 17.23
CA ARG A 495 6.71 25.30 17.70
C ARG A 495 5.52 24.46 17.25
N ILE A 496 5.59 23.96 16.01
CA ILE A 496 4.54 23.10 15.44
C ILE A 496 4.64 21.68 16.02
N LYS A 497 5.84 21.13 16.07
CA LYS A 497 6.10 19.77 16.56
C LYS A 497 7.32 19.78 17.50
N PRO A 498 7.12 19.85 18.82
CA PRO A 498 8.22 20.07 19.80
C PRO A 498 9.25 18.93 19.85
N ASN A 499 8.82 17.68 19.72
CA ASN A 499 9.70 16.52 19.87
C ASN A 499 10.19 16.05 18.49
N GLN A 500 11.19 16.73 17.94
CA GLN A 500 11.78 16.41 16.64
C GLN A 500 13.29 16.28 16.74
N ALA A 501 13.79 15.06 16.91
CA ALA A 501 15.21 14.75 17.02
C ALA A 501 16.05 15.36 15.88
N LYS A 502 15.57 15.29 14.63
CA LYS A 502 16.27 15.86 13.46
C LYS A 502 16.43 17.39 13.58
N VAL A 503 15.41 18.11 14.05
CA VAL A 503 15.46 19.56 14.21
C VAL A 503 16.41 19.96 15.34
N HIS A 504 16.33 19.28 16.50
CA HIS A 504 17.27 19.51 17.60
C HIS A 504 18.73 19.25 17.19
N ASN A 505 18.97 18.17 16.41
CA ASN A 505 20.30 17.90 15.87
C ASN A 505 20.77 19.03 14.95
N ASN A 506 19.91 19.53 14.04
CA ASN A 506 20.27 20.59 13.11
C ASN A 506 20.53 21.93 13.80
N ILE A 507 19.78 22.27 14.87
CA ILE A 507 20.10 23.42 15.74
C ILE A 507 21.44 23.22 16.41
N GLY A 508 21.75 22.02 16.92
CA GLY A 508 23.04 21.70 17.49
C GLY A 508 24.19 21.90 16.50
N VAL A 509 24.04 21.44 15.26
CA VAL A 509 25.04 21.67 14.21
C VAL A 509 25.21 23.15 13.90
N LEU A 510 24.11 23.91 13.82
CA LEU A 510 24.16 25.36 13.59
C LEU A 510 24.91 26.09 14.72
N LEU A 511 24.60 25.76 15.97
CA LEU A 511 25.27 26.35 17.15
C LEU A 511 26.77 26.00 17.20
N ALA A 512 27.14 24.77 16.85
CA ALA A 512 28.54 24.36 16.74
C ALA A 512 29.28 25.16 15.65
N LYS A 513 28.66 25.40 14.51
CA LYS A 513 29.23 26.25 13.43
C LYS A 513 29.41 27.72 13.87
N GLN A 514 28.61 28.19 14.82
CA GLN A 514 28.72 29.52 15.44
C GLN A 514 29.71 29.57 16.64
N GLY A 515 30.36 28.45 16.97
CA GLY A 515 31.28 28.36 18.11
C GLY A 515 30.60 28.15 19.46
N ASN A 516 29.26 28.06 19.50
CA ASN A 516 28.53 27.81 20.77
C ASN A 516 28.46 26.30 21.05
N VAL A 517 29.58 25.75 21.53
CA VAL A 517 29.76 24.32 21.81
C VAL A 517 28.81 23.81 22.89
N GLU A 518 28.62 24.58 23.98
CA GLU A 518 27.73 24.19 25.08
C GLU A 518 26.26 24.15 24.64
N GLY A 519 25.82 25.14 23.85
CA GLY A 519 24.49 25.13 23.23
C GLY A 519 24.29 23.94 22.28
N ALA A 520 25.32 23.59 21.50
CA ALA A 520 25.29 22.44 20.61
C ALA A 520 25.14 21.12 21.38
N ILE A 521 25.92 20.89 22.44
CA ILE A 521 25.82 19.70 23.30
C ILE A 521 24.40 19.57 23.89
N ALA A 522 23.85 20.69 24.40
CA ALA A 522 22.50 20.70 24.95
C ALA A 522 21.43 20.26 23.91
N GLN A 523 21.57 20.71 22.66
CA GLN A 523 20.63 20.35 21.59
C GLN A 523 20.81 18.90 21.11
N PHE A 524 22.03 18.39 20.98
CA PHE A 524 22.28 17.00 20.65
C PHE A 524 21.71 16.04 21.70
N ARG A 525 21.83 16.40 22.99
CA ARG A 525 21.21 15.64 24.07
C ARG A 525 19.69 15.69 24.04
N LYS A 526 19.08 16.80 23.58
CA LYS A 526 17.63 16.86 23.33
C LYS A 526 17.24 15.92 22.15
N ALA A 527 18.02 15.94 21.06
CA ALA A 527 17.80 15.05 19.94
C ALA A 527 17.81 13.57 20.37
N LEU A 528 18.77 13.17 21.23
CA LEU A 528 18.88 11.80 21.73
C LEU A 528 17.82 11.43 22.80
N ARG A 529 17.18 12.40 23.42
CA ARG A 529 16.00 12.14 24.27
C ARG A 529 14.76 11.88 23.43
N ASP A 530 14.62 12.60 22.30
CA ASP A 530 13.48 12.41 21.38
C ASP A 530 13.63 11.12 20.56
N ASP A 531 14.88 10.76 20.20
CA ASP A 531 15.22 9.52 19.47
C ASP A 531 16.58 8.99 20.00
N PRO A 532 16.55 8.03 20.94
CA PRO A 532 17.78 7.45 21.51
C PRO A 532 18.67 6.73 20.49
N ASP A 533 18.11 6.28 19.38
CA ASP A 533 18.83 5.53 18.33
C ASP A 533 19.37 6.44 17.22
N PHE A 534 19.18 7.75 17.31
CA PHE A 534 19.64 8.70 16.28
C PHE A 534 21.16 8.77 16.20
N ALA A 535 21.76 7.95 15.34
CA ALA A 535 23.21 7.81 15.17
C ALA A 535 23.91 9.15 14.82
N GLY A 536 23.26 9.99 14.02
CA GLY A 536 23.77 11.34 13.66
C GLY A 536 23.96 12.23 14.88
N ALA A 537 22.95 12.33 15.74
CA ALA A 537 23.03 13.14 16.96
C ALA A 537 24.06 12.60 17.95
N ARG A 538 24.18 11.27 18.07
CA ARG A 538 25.18 10.62 18.93
C ARG A 538 26.61 10.94 18.48
N ARG A 539 26.87 10.87 17.18
CA ARG A 539 28.18 11.22 16.61
C ARG A 539 28.50 12.70 16.82
N ASN A 540 27.53 13.57 16.53
CA ASN A 540 27.71 15.01 16.68
C ASN A 540 27.94 15.41 18.17
N LEU A 541 27.25 14.74 19.10
CA LEU A 541 27.48 14.94 20.55
C LEU A 541 28.91 14.59 20.96
N LEU A 542 29.40 13.42 20.54
CA LEU A 542 30.77 12.98 20.84
C LEU A 542 31.81 13.98 20.31
N VAL A 543 31.66 14.44 19.08
CA VAL A 543 32.56 15.45 18.50
C VAL A 543 32.50 16.76 19.30
N ALA A 544 31.31 17.25 19.65
CA ALA A 544 31.16 18.49 20.42
C ALA A 544 31.74 18.37 21.82
N GLU A 545 31.62 17.23 22.50
CA GLU A 545 32.22 16.97 23.82
C GLU A 545 33.75 16.92 23.74
N GLN A 546 34.33 16.34 22.69
CA GLN A 546 35.78 16.37 22.44
C GLN A 546 36.30 17.80 22.22
N VAL A 547 35.63 18.62 21.42
CA VAL A 547 35.98 20.02 21.18
C VAL A 547 35.95 20.81 22.50
N ARG A 548 34.93 20.59 23.35
CA ARG A 548 34.83 21.21 24.66
C ARG A 548 36.03 20.84 25.55
N GLU A 549 36.41 19.57 25.66
CA GLU A 549 37.55 19.14 26.47
C GLU A 549 38.87 19.75 26.02
N VAL A 550 39.10 19.82 24.69
CA VAL A 550 40.30 20.48 24.14
C VAL A 550 40.32 21.97 24.54
N ALA A 551 39.18 22.67 24.37
CA ALA A 551 39.08 24.09 24.75
C ALA A 551 39.29 24.33 26.26
N LEU A 552 38.83 23.43 27.12
CA LEU A 552 39.06 23.51 28.56
C LEU A 552 40.54 23.26 28.92
N LYS A 553 41.21 22.31 28.27
CA LYS A 553 42.65 22.07 28.49
C LYS A 553 43.50 23.27 28.05
N GLN A 554 43.16 23.90 26.91
CA GLN A 554 43.85 25.10 26.44
C GLN A 554 43.65 26.32 27.32
N LYS A 555 42.55 26.43 28.08
CA LYS A 555 42.30 27.49 29.05
C LYS A 555 42.98 27.26 30.40
N ALA A 556 43.36 26.03 30.69
CA ALA A 556 44.01 25.62 31.92
C ALA A 556 45.56 25.71 31.85
N HIS A 557 46.11 25.89 30.65
CA HIS A 557 47.50 26.24 30.34
C HIS A 557 47.61 27.72 30.01
#